data_0ff76b6d12f28135e7edf4788444d624
#
_entry.id   0ff76b6d12f28135e7edf4788444d624
#
_cell.length_a   1.000
_cell.length_b   1.000
_cell.length_c   1.000
_cell.angle_alpha   90.00
_cell.angle_beta   90.00
_cell.angle_gamma   90.00
#
_symmetry.space_group_name_H-M   'P 1'
#
loop_
_entity.id
_entity.type
_entity.pdbx_description
1 polymer ?
#
loop_
_entity_poly.entity_id
_entity_poly.type
_entity_poly.pdbx_seq_one_letter_code
_entity_poly.pdbx_strand_id
1 'polypeptide(L)'
;MLTIPKWSAGAMFLDAWAFPGNINSDYRQAYQHNYVMFQARGPKKHLKRLHAPKAWMLDKLGGVYAPRPSTGPHKLRESLPLVIFLRNRLKYALTNCEVKKIVKQRLVKVDGKVRTDPNYPAGFMDGITIEKTGEFFRLIYDVKGRFTIHRISAEEAKYKLCKVKRVQTGPKGIPFLVTHDGRTIRYPDPVIRVNDTIQLDIATSKIMDSIKFESGNLCMITGGRNLGRVGTVVNRERHPGSFDIVHIKDTLGHNFATRLNNVFIIGKATKPYVSLPRSKGVKLSIAEERDKRLAAKAASG
;
A
#
# COMPACT_ATOMS: atom_id res chain seq x y z
N MET A 1 -56.65 -4.49 11.72
CA MET A 1 -55.89 -5.29 10.75
C MET A 1 -55.78 -4.48 9.45
N LEU A 2 -54.71 -3.77 9.24
CA LEU A 2 -54.43 -2.99 8.04
C LEU A 2 -53.32 -3.70 7.26
N THR A 3 -53.68 -4.28 6.13
CA THR A 3 -52.78 -4.95 5.20
C THR A 3 -51.93 -3.94 4.48
N ILE A 4 -50.60 -4.05 4.62
CA ILE A 4 -49.63 -3.23 3.89
C ILE A 4 -49.36 -3.87 2.54
N PRO A 5 -49.52 -3.15 1.39
CA PRO A 5 -49.20 -3.69 0.09
C PRO A 5 -47.69 -3.85 -0.10
N LYS A 6 -47.24 -5.02 -0.59
CA LYS A 6 -45.87 -5.29 -1.03
C LYS A 6 -45.60 -4.50 -2.33
N TRP A 7 -44.73 -3.53 -2.25
CA TRP A 7 -44.19 -2.82 -3.41
C TRP A 7 -42.87 -3.47 -3.85
N SER A 8 -42.82 -3.84 -5.11
CA SER A 8 -41.63 -4.39 -5.75
C SER A 8 -40.56 -3.33 -5.96
N ALA A 9 -39.29 -3.67 -5.73
CA ALA A 9 -38.13 -2.81 -5.68
C ALA A 9 -37.69 -2.15 -7.02
N GLY A 10 -38.59 -2.03 -8.01
CA GLY A 10 -38.22 -1.58 -9.35
C GLY A 10 -38.74 -0.20 -9.81
N ALA A 11 -39.54 0.50 -9.01
CA ALA A 11 -40.31 1.63 -9.54
C ALA A 11 -40.06 2.98 -8.81
N MET A 12 -38.86 3.23 -8.29
CA MET A 12 -38.58 4.48 -7.54
C MET A 12 -37.47 5.38 -8.14
N PHE A 13 -37.36 5.42 -9.47
CA PHE A 13 -36.36 6.31 -10.09
C PHE A 13 -36.95 7.26 -11.16
N LEU A 14 -38.24 7.42 -11.24
CA LEU A 14 -38.86 8.42 -12.12
C LEU A 14 -39.88 9.18 -11.32
N ASP A 15 -39.84 10.51 -11.45
CA ASP A 15 -40.77 11.52 -10.98
C ASP A 15 -40.46 12.24 -9.67
N ALA A 16 -39.37 13.01 -9.71
CA ALA A 16 -39.15 14.13 -8.79
C ALA A 16 -39.92 15.41 -9.19
N TRP A 17 -40.82 15.36 -10.19
CA TRP A 17 -41.44 16.57 -10.76
C TRP A 17 -42.96 16.61 -10.79
N ALA A 18 -43.67 15.72 -10.13
CA ALA A 18 -45.16 15.72 -10.14
C ALA A 18 -45.75 15.59 -8.73
N PHE A 19 -45.62 16.60 -7.88
CA PHE A 19 -46.52 16.83 -6.74
C PHE A 19 -46.93 18.28 -6.67
N PRO A 20 -48.18 18.63 -7.03
CA PRO A 20 -48.75 19.95 -6.77
C PRO A 20 -49.16 20.04 -5.31
N GLY A 21 -48.58 21.05 -4.59
CA GLY A 21 -49.23 21.71 -3.48
C GLY A 21 -49.44 20.97 -2.17
N ASN A 22 -48.83 21.50 -1.13
CA ASN A 22 -49.20 21.36 0.30
C ASN A 22 -49.16 19.94 0.88
N ILE A 23 -47.95 19.37 0.99
CA ILE A 23 -47.71 18.28 1.91
C ILE A 23 -47.17 18.91 3.23
N ASN A 24 -47.90 18.69 4.34
CA ASN A 24 -47.57 19.16 5.68
C ASN A 24 -46.09 18.86 6.02
N SER A 25 -45.44 19.82 6.71
CA SER A 25 -44.02 19.73 7.12
C SER A 25 -43.67 18.43 7.86
N ASP A 26 -44.63 17.82 8.51
CA ASP A 26 -44.46 16.59 9.29
C ASP A 26 -44.19 15.34 8.41
N TYR A 27 -44.80 15.29 7.21
CA TYR A 27 -44.49 14.21 6.25
C TYR A 27 -43.12 14.36 5.62
N ARG A 28 -42.64 15.60 5.42
CA ARG A 28 -41.24 15.78 4.93
C ARG A 28 -40.21 15.37 5.96
N GLN A 29 -40.46 15.67 7.24
CA GLN A 29 -39.54 15.21 8.30
C GLN A 29 -39.57 13.69 8.49
N ALA A 30 -40.74 13.05 8.38
CA ALA A 30 -40.87 11.60 8.45
C ALA A 30 -40.20 10.92 7.27
N TYR A 31 -40.28 11.46 6.04
CA TYR A 31 -39.57 10.94 4.87
C TYR A 31 -38.05 11.14 4.98
N GLN A 32 -37.57 12.28 5.45
CA GLN A 32 -36.12 12.49 5.69
C GLN A 32 -35.60 11.58 6.79
N HIS A 33 -36.38 11.33 7.85
CA HIS A 33 -35.97 10.42 8.92
C HIS A 33 -35.91 8.97 8.47
N ASN A 34 -36.83 8.54 7.61
CA ASN A 34 -36.82 7.21 7.02
C ASN A 34 -35.67 6.99 6.01
N TYR A 35 -35.29 8.03 5.24
CA TYR A 35 -34.11 7.93 4.33
C TYR A 35 -32.80 7.76 5.09
N VAL A 36 -32.65 8.33 6.27
CA VAL A 36 -31.47 8.16 7.13
C VAL A 36 -31.42 6.74 7.72
N MET A 37 -32.56 6.11 7.94
CA MET A 37 -32.62 4.75 8.51
C MET A 37 -32.18 3.64 7.55
N PHE A 38 -32.25 3.85 6.23
CA PHE A 38 -31.87 2.86 5.21
C PHE A 38 -30.39 2.95 4.78
N GLN A 39 -29.58 3.82 5.36
CA GLN A 39 -28.14 3.78 5.12
C GLN A 39 -27.56 2.51 5.73
N ALA A 40 -27.12 1.60 4.89
CA ALA A 40 -26.41 0.39 5.29
C ALA A 40 -25.17 0.77 6.13
N ARG A 41 -25.24 0.58 7.45
CA ARG A 41 -24.19 0.96 8.42
C ARG A 41 -23.11 -0.11 8.59
N GLY A 42 -23.19 -1.21 7.91
CA GLY A 42 -22.22 -2.31 8.03
C GLY A 42 -20.92 -2.08 7.29
N PRO A 43 -19.85 -2.84 7.59
CA PRO A 43 -18.60 -2.79 6.85
C PRO A 43 -18.82 -3.21 5.41
N LYS A 44 -18.25 -2.47 4.45
CA LYS A 44 -18.29 -2.81 3.03
C LYS A 44 -17.51 -4.10 2.77
N LYS A 45 -18.17 -5.19 2.37
CA LYS A 45 -17.54 -6.51 2.12
C LYS A 45 -17.00 -6.67 0.70
N HIS A 46 -17.52 -5.92 -0.26
CA HIS A 46 -17.16 -6.03 -1.67
C HIS A 46 -16.31 -4.84 -2.13
N LEU A 47 -15.45 -5.07 -3.12
CA LEU A 47 -14.71 -4.06 -3.84
C LEU A 47 -15.03 -4.20 -5.32
N LYS A 48 -15.63 -3.16 -5.91
CA LYS A 48 -15.87 -3.13 -7.36
C LYS A 48 -14.56 -2.92 -8.11
N ARG A 49 -14.40 -3.57 -9.26
CA ARG A 49 -13.14 -3.59 -10.03
C ARG A 49 -12.66 -2.20 -10.45
N LEU A 50 -13.56 -1.32 -10.84
CA LEU A 50 -13.24 0.06 -11.22
C LEU A 50 -12.72 0.92 -10.04
N HIS A 51 -13.06 0.55 -8.81
CA HIS A 51 -12.60 1.23 -7.59
C HIS A 51 -11.33 0.62 -7.02
N ALA A 52 -10.78 -0.43 -7.63
CA ALA A 52 -9.51 -1.05 -7.20
C ALA A 52 -8.34 -0.06 -7.38
N PRO A 53 -7.31 -0.11 -6.50
CA PRO A 53 -6.13 0.72 -6.64
C PRO A 53 -5.44 0.52 -7.99
N LYS A 54 -5.03 1.61 -8.63
CA LYS A 54 -4.30 1.57 -9.92
C LYS A 54 -2.97 0.79 -9.83
N ALA A 55 -2.37 0.75 -8.66
CA ALA A 55 -1.13 0.02 -8.38
C ALA A 55 -1.25 -1.50 -8.61
N TRP A 56 -2.47 -2.04 -8.59
CA TRP A 56 -2.71 -3.47 -8.84
C TRP A 56 -2.65 -3.85 -10.32
N MET A 57 -2.82 -2.90 -11.24
CA MET A 57 -2.84 -3.11 -12.69
C MET A 57 -3.86 -4.16 -13.13
N LEU A 58 -5.06 -4.13 -12.57
CA LEU A 58 -6.15 -4.96 -13.01
C LEU A 58 -6.76 -4.37 -14.30
N ASP A 59 -7.10 -5.24 -15.24
CA ASP A 59 -7.87 -4.87 -16.45
C ASP A 59 -9.28 -4.44 -16.06
N LYS A 60 -9.85 -3.49 -16.78
CA LYS A 60 -11.18 -2.93 -16.47
C LYS A 60 -12.32 -3.89 -16.82
N LEU A 61 -12.14 -4.68 -17.87
CA LEU A 61 -13.18 -5.55 -18.45
C LEU A 61 -13.17 -6.99 -17.91
N GLY A 62 -12.20 -7.37 -17.10
CA GLY A 62 -12.03 -8.74 -16.59
C GLY A 62 -12.96 -9.13 -15.44
N GLY A 63 -14.14 -8.49 -15.33
CA GLY A 63 -15.16 -8.81 -14.32
C GLY A 63 -15.62 -7.60 -13.52
N VAL A 64 -16.68 -7.78 -12.73
CA VAL A 64 -17.33 -6.71 -11.95
C VAL A 64 -16.62 -6.43 -10.64
N TYR A 65 -16.05 -7.45 -10.00
CA TYR A 65 -15.44 -7.35 -8.69
C TYR A 65 -13.92 -7.51 -8.73
N ALA A 66 -13.25 -6.87 -7.78
CA ALA A 66 -11.84 -7.08 -7.47
C ALA A 66 -11.71 -7.79 -6.11
N PRO A 67 -10.62 -8.53 -5.88
CA PRO A 67 -10.34 -9.11 -4.58
C PRO A 67 -10.24 -7.99 -3.53
N ARG A 68 -11.07 -8.06 -2.47
CA ARG A 68 -10.97 -7.11 -1.38
C ARG A 68 -9.95 -7.62 -0.37
N PRO A 69 -8.91 -6.85 -0.04
CA PRO A 69 -7.97 -7.21 1.02
C PRO A 69 -8.70 -7.40 2.35
N SER A 70 -8.31 -8.43 3.08
CA SER A 70 -8.69 -8.58 4.49
C SER A 70 -8.04 -7.49 5.36
N THR A 71 -8.50 -7.36 6.60
CA THR A 71 -7.84 -6.48 7.57
C THR A 71 -6.46 -7.04 7.92
N GLY A 72 -5.45 -6.19 7.93
CA GLY A 72 -4.07 -6.61 8.18
C GLY A 72 -3.13 -5.42 8.37
N PRO A 73 -1.81 -5.63 8.18
CA PRO A 73 -0.79 -4.63 8.50
C PRO A 73 -0.86 -3.38 7.65
N HIS A 74 -1.33 -3.49 6.41
CA HIS A 74 -1.36 -2.37 5.46
C HIS A 74 -2.79 -1.94 5.11
N LYS A 75 -2.96 -0.66 4.80
CA LYS A 75 -4.24 -0.11 4.34
C LYS A 75 -4.61 -0.64 2.96
N LEU A 76 -5.89 -0.71 2.63
CA LEU A 76 -6.40 -1.22 1.36
C LEU A 76 -5.70 -0.60 0.14
N ARG A 77 -5.46 0.72 0.14
CA ARG A 77 -4.82 1.43 -0.99
C ARG A 77 -3.32 1.25 -1.07
N GLU A 78 -2.68 0.84 0.01
CA GLU A 78 -1.22 0.66 0.16
C GLU A 78 -0.82 -0.81 0.14
N SER A 79 -1.76 -1.72 -0.06
CA SER A 79 -1.55 -3.17 -0.04
C SER A 79 -1.80 -3.83 -1.38
N LEU A 80 -1.19 -4.99 -1.57
CA LEU A 80 -1.42 -5.91 -2.69
C LEU A 80 -1.90 -7.25 -2.14
N PRO A 81 -3.15 -7.70 -2.43
CA PRO A 81 -3.61 -9.01 -2.00
C PRO A 81 -2.76 -10.14 -2.59
N LEU A 82 -2.51 -11.21 -1.82
CA LEU A 82 -1.73 -12.36 -2.28
C LEU A 82 -2.31 -13.02 -3.53
N VAL A 83 -3.63 -13.00 -3.70
CA VAL A 83 -4.28 -13.53 -4.90
C VAL A 83 -3.83 -12.78 -6.17
N ILE A 84 -3.68 -11.45 -6.12
CA ILE A 84 -3.20 -10.67 -7.26
C ILE A 84 -1.70 -10.92 -7.48
N PHE A 85 -0.94 -11.05 -6.41
CA PHE A 85 0.48 -11.37 -6.48
C PHE A 85 0.72 -12.71 -7.19
N LEU A 86 0.08 -13.79 -6.75
CA LEU A 86 0.28 -15.14 -7.30
C LEU A 86 -0.33 -15.32 -8.69
N ARG A 87 -1.52 -14.75 -8.94
CA ARG A 87 -2.25 -14.93 -10.19
C ARG A 87 -1.80 -13.97 -11.28
N ASN A 88 -1.85 -12.66 -10.98
CA ASN A 88 -1.65 -11.63 -12.01
C ASN A 88 -0.18 -11.26 -12.20
N ARG A 89 0.63 -11.35 -11.13
CA ARG A 89 2.03 -10.92 -11.17
C ARG A 89 2.97 -12.08 -11.46
N LEU A 90 2.95 -13.15 -10.66
CA LEU A 90 3.81 -14.32 -10.86
C LEU A 90 3.27 -15.30 -11.91
N LYS A 91 1.93 -15.27 -12.15
CA LYS A 91 1.24 -16.22 -13.05
C LYS A 91 1.42 -17.70 -12.65
N TYR A 92 1.57 -17.97 -11.34
CA TYR A 92 1.66 -19.35 -10.82
C TYR A 92 0.31 -20.04 -10.74
N ALA A 93 -0.75 -19.29 -10.82
CA ALA A 93 -2.12 -19.76 -10.87
C ALA A 93 -2.92 -18.94 -11.86
N LEU A 94 -3.85 -19.55 -12.56
CA LEU A 94 -4.75 -18.88 -13.50
C LEU A 94 -6.04 -18.42 -12.83
N THR A 95 -6.52 -19.22 -11.88
CA THR A 95 -7.82 -19.01 -11.21
C THR A 95 -7.65 -18.71 -9.72
N ASN A 96 -8.67 -18.09 -9.14
CA ASN A 96 -8.72 -17.86 -7.69
C ASN A 96 -8.79 -19.19 -6.89
N CYS A 97 -9.40 -20.23 -7.47
CA CYS A 97 -9.48 -21.55 -6.82
C CYS A 97 -8.10 -22.19 -6.68
N GLU A 98 -7.26 -22.08 -7.68
CA GLU A 98 -5.85 -22.54 -7.65
C GLU A 98 -5.04 -21.76 -6.62
N VAL A 99 -5.17 -20.42 -6.59
CA VAL A 99 -4.52 -19.61 -5.56
C VAL A 99 -4.93 -20.06 -4.16
N LYS A 100 -6.22 -20.31 -3.93
CA LYS A 100 -6.70 -20.82 -2.63
C LYS A 100 -6.05 -22.16 -2.27
N LYS A 101 -5.90 -23.07 -3.22
CA LYS A 101 -5.22 -24.36 -3.00
C LYS A 101 -3.76 -24.17 -2.60
N ILE A 102 -3.00 -23.33 -3.35
CA ILE A 102 -1.59 -23.02 -3.08
C ILE A 102 -1.42 -22.42 -1.68
N VAL A 103 -2.22 -21.41 -1.34
CA VAL A 103 -2.12 -20.71 -0.06
C VAL A 103 -2.54 -21.62 1.11
N LYS A 104 -3.55 -22.48 0.91
CA LYS A 104 -3.98 -23.47 1.93
C LYS A 104 -2.96 -24.58 2.17
N GLN A 105 -2.13 -24.91 1.19
CA GLN A 105 -1.00 -25.82 1.33
C GLN A 105 0.16 -25.22 2.17
N ARG A 106 0.00 -23.98 2.68
CA ARG A 106 1.00 -23.30 3.52
C ARG A 106 2.36 -23.03 2.86
N LEU A 107 2.41 -23.01 1.53
CA LEU A 107 3.63 -22.82 0.76
C LEU A 107 4.11 -21.37 0.71
N VAL A 108 3.24 -20.40 1.07
CA VAL A 108 3.53 -18.97 0.99
C VAL A 108 3.73 -18.39 2.39
N LYS A 109 4.90 -17.78 2.60
CA LYS A 109 5.21 -17.02 3.81
C LYS A 109 5.29 -15.53 3.48
N VAL A 110 4.75 -14.71 4.37
CA VAL A 110 4.91 -13.26 4.33
C VAL A 110 5.59 -12.82 5.63
N ASP A 111 6.73 -12.17 5.50
CA ASP A 111 7.59 -11.79 6.63
C ASP A 111 7.88 -12.96 7.59
N GLY A 112 8.28 -14.11 7.03
CA GLY A 112 8.62 -15.32 7.76
C GLY A 112 7.42 -16.11 8.32
N LYS A 113 6.19 -15.57 8.24
CA LYS A 113 4.98 -16.23 8.75
C LYS A 113 4.14 -16.82 7.63
N VAL A 114 3.74 -18.08 7.77
CA VAL A 114 2.83 -18.74 6.83
C VAL A 114 1.48 -18.02 6.82
N ARG A 115 1.01 -17.64 5.62
CA ARG A 115 -0.29 -17.00 5.43
C ARG A 115 -1.20 -17.92 4.62
N THR A 116 -2.39 -18.20 5.19
CA THR A 116 -3.41 -19.07 4.57
C THR A 116 -4.58 -18.31 3.97
N ASP A 117 -4.58 -16.98 4.10
CA ASP A 117 -5.59 -16.09 3.51
C ASP A 117 -5.13 -15.59 2.14
N PRO A 118 -5.84 -15.94 1.03
CA PRO A 118 -5.52 -15.43 -0.30
C PRO A 118 -5.70 -13.91 -0.43
N ASN A 119 -6.55 -13.31 0.42
CA ASN A 119 -6.80 -11.87 0.44
C ASN A 119 -5.90 -11.10 1.43
N TYR A 120 -4.88 -11.75 1.98
CA TYR A 120 -3.94 -11.10 2.89
C TYR A 120 -3.30 -9.87 2.25
N PRO A 121 -3.34 -8.68 2.92
CA PRO A 121 -2.80 -7.44 2.39
C PRO A 121 -1.29 -7.38 2.62
N ALA A 122 -0.50 -7.85 1.68
CA ALA A 122 0.92 -7.59 1.66
C ALA A 122 1.18 -6.16 1.16
N GLY A 123 2.16 -5.47 1.71
CA GLY A 123 2.42 -4.05 1.41
C GLY A 123 3.87 -3.74 1.11
N PHE A 124 4.18 -2.46 1.11
CA PHE A 124 5.52 -1.96 0.83
C PHE A 124 6.56 -2.52 1.81
N MET A 125 7.69 -2.97 1.30
CA MET A 125 8.80 -3.64 2.00
C MET A 125 8.50 -5.04 2.54
N ASP A 126 7.29 -5.59 2.39
CA ASP A 126 7.02 -6.96 2.82
C ASP A 126 7.82 -7.97 1.98
N GLY A 127 8.42 -8.93 2.68
CA GLY A 127 9.09 -10.07 2.08
C GLY A 127 8.10 -11.23 1.85
N ILE A 128 8.01 -11.73 0.62
CA ILE A 128 7.20 -12.90 0.29
C ILE A 128 8.14 -14.05 -0.11
N THR A 129 8.04 -15.16 0.59
CA THR A 129 8.84 -16.35 0.34
C THR A 129 7.94 -17.48 -0.12
N ILE A 130 8.35 -18.18 -1.19
CA ILE A 130 7.70 -19.39 -1.68
C ILE A 130 8.68 -20.55 -1.48
N GLU A 131 8.44 -21.35 -0.44
CA GLU A 131 9.39 -22.38 -0.02
C GLU A 131 9.62 -23.46 -1.07
N LYS A 132 8.56 -23.86 -1.77
CA LYS A 132 8.65 -24.92 -2.78
C LYS A 132 9.59 -24.59 -3.94
N THR A 133 9.66 -23.31 -4.33
CA THR A 133 10.53 -22.84 -5.43
C THR A 133 11.85 -22.24 -4.95
N GLY A 134 11.98 -22.01 -3.64
CA GLY A 134 13.13 -21.31 -3.05
C GLY A 134 13.26 -19.85 -3.47
N GLU A 135 12.17 -19.21 -3.85
CA GLU A 135 12.16 -17.84 -4.33
C GLU A 135 11.78 -16.85 -3.23
N PHE A 136 12.49 -15.74 -3.24
CA PHE A 136 12.29 -14.63 -2.31
C PHE A 136 11.95 -13.36 -3.09
N PHE A 137 10.89 -12.68 -2.67
CA PHE A 137 10.41 -11.45 -3.28
C PHE A 137 10.25 -10.36 -2.25
N ARG A 138 10.48 -9.11 -2.68
CA ARG A 138 10.15 -7.92 -1.91
C ARG A 138 9.18 -7.05 -2.69
N LEU A 139 8.13 -6.59 -2.04
CA LEU A 139 7.18 -5.68 -2.65
C LEU A 139 7.69 -4.25 -2.60
N ILE A 140 8.03 -3.72 -3.77
CA ILE A 140 8.52 -2.35 -3.94
C ILE A 140 7.66 -1.65 -5.00
N TYR A 141 7.55 -0.33 -4.94
CA TYR A 141 6.89 0.45 -5.98
C TYR A 141 7.81 0.72 -7.16
N ASP A 142 7.25 0.66 -8.36
CA ASP A 142 7.87 1.18 -9.57
C ASP A 142 7.66 2.71 -9.68
N VAL A 143 8.45 3.37 -10.50
CA VAL A 143 8.39 4.82 -10.78
C VAL A 143 7.02 5.26 -11.31
N LYS A 144 6.27 4.35 -11.94
CA LYS A 144 4.89 4.56 -12.41
C LYS A 144 3.83 4.38 -11.30
N GLY A 145 4.26 4.16 -10.04
CA GLY A 145 3.38 3.99 -8.90
C GLY A 145 2.69 2.62 -8.82
N ARG A 146 3.29 1.59 -9.39
CA ARG A 146 2.78 0.22 -9.42
C ARG A 146 3.60 -0.67 -8.50
N PHE A 147 2.99 -1.73 -7.96
CA PHE A 147 3.76 -2.76 -7.27
C PHE A 147 4.58 -3.58 -8.28
N THR A 148 5.87 -3.66 -8.07
CA THR A 148 6.78 -4.53 -8.81
C THR A 148 7.12 -5.78 -8.02
N ILE A 149 7.32 -6.88 -8.75
CA ILE A 149 7.94 -8.08 -8.20
C ILE A 149 9.44 -7.88 -8.30
N HIS A 150 10.09 -7.78 -7.17
CA HIS A 150 11.54 -7.69 -7.09
C HIS A 150 12.05 -8.95 -6.40
N ARG A 151 12.85 -9.76 -7.13
CA ARG A 151 13.53 -10.93 -6.57
C ARG A 151 14.71 -10.46 -5.74
N ILE A 152 14.87 -11.03 -4.57
CA ILE A 152 15.92 -10.71 -3.62
C ILE A 152 16.74 -11.95 -3.26
N SER A 153 17.94 -11.76 -2.73
CA SER A 153 18.76 -12.84 -2.21
C SER A 153 18.19 -13.39 -0.90
N ALA A 154 18.60 -14.61 -0.56
CA ALA A 154 18.21 -15.25 0.70
C ALA A 154 18.70 -14.46 1.94
N GLU A 155 19.85 -13.77 1.81
CA GLU A 155 20.39 -12.92 2.88
C GLU A 155 19.55 -11.68 3.09
N GLU A 156 19.16 -11.01 1.99
CA GLU A 156 18.28 -9.84 2.05
C GLU A 156 16.88 -10.20 2.57
N ALA A 157 16.43 -11.43 2.35
CA ALA A 157 15.14 -11.92 2.83
C ALA A 157 15.08 -12.10 4.36
N LYS A 158 16.21 -12.12 5.06
CA LYS A 158 16.26 -12.28 6.52
C LYS A 158 15.81 -11.02 7.26
N TYR A 159 15.95 -9.84 6.66
CA TYR A 159 15.60 -8.58 7.29
C TYR A 159 14.61 -7.75 6.48
N LYS A 160 13.98 -6.80 7.15
CA LYS A 160 13.01 -5.87 6.60
C LYS A 160 13.28 -4.45 7.09
N LEU A 161 13.12 -3.47 6.21
CA LEU A 161 13.12 -2.07 6.61
C LEU A 161 11.72 -1.63 7.04
N CYS A 162 11.62 -1.00 8.20
CA CYS A 162 10.37 -0.50 8.75
C CYS A 162 10.50 0.97 9.15
N LYS A 163 9.59 1.83 8.67
CA LYS A 163 9.51 3.23 9.09
C LYS A 163 8.82 3.33 10.45
N VAL A 164 9.41 4.06 11.38
CA VAL A 164 8.83 4.36 12.69
C VAL A 164 7.73 5.41 12.53
N LYS A 165 6.49 5.07 12.89
CA LYS A 165 5.34 5.98 12.85
C LYS A 165 5.10 6.70 14.17
N ARG A 166 5.27 6.01 15.27
CA ARG A 166 5.02 6.53 16.62
C ARG A 166 5.99 5.92 17.61
N VAL A 167 6.41 6.72 18.57
CA VAL A 167 7.12 6.30 19.77
C VAL A 167 6.26 6.77 20.94
N GLN A 168 5.86 5.85 21.81
CA GLN A 168 4.94 6.11 22.91
C GLN A 168 5.31 5.27 24.13
N THR A 169 4.82 5.70 25.30
CA THR A 169 4.86 4.91 26.52
C THR A 169 3.52 4.19 26.69
N GLY A 170 3.57 2.92 27.04
CA GLY A 170 2.41 2.08 27.29
C GLY A 170 2.06 1.98 28.77
N PRO A 171 1.13 1.07 29.13
CA PRO A 171 0.84 0.74 30.52
C PRO A 171 2.13 0.37 31.29
N LYS A 172 2.19 0.74 32.57
CA LYS A 172 3.38 0.53 33.44
C LYS A 172 4.63 1.28 32.98
N GLY A 173 4.52 2.36 32.16
CA GLY A 173 5.63 3.17 31.71
C GLY A 173 6.56 2.49 30.68
N ILE A 174 6.15 1.37 30.07
CA ILE A 174 6.97 0.62 29.12
C ILE A 174 7.03 1.36 27.78
N PRO A 175 8.22 1.82 27.31
CA PRO A 175 8.35 2.47 26.01
C PRO A 175 8.14 1.46 24.86
N PHE A 176 7.46 1.89 23.82
CA PHE A 176 7.31 1.11 22.59
C PHE A 176 7.25 2.00 21.36
N LEU A 177 7.68 1.46 20.26
CA LEU A 177 7.50 2.07 18.94
C LEU A 177 6.52 1.29 18.09
N VAL A 178 5.85 1.99 17.19
CA VAL A 178 4.93 1.41 16.20
C VAL A 178 5.47 1.71 14.81
N THR A 179 5.59 0.68 13.99
CA THR A 179 6.10 0.75 12.62
C THR A 179 4.98 0.97 11.60
N HIS A 180 5.35 1.18 10.32
CA HIS A 180 4.40 1.41 9.23
C HIS A 180 3.52 0.19 8.93
N ASP A 181 4.00 -1.02 9.20
CA ASP A 181 3.31 -2.31 9.04
C ASP A 181 2.54 -2.74 10.31
N GLY A 182 2.40 -1.84 11.30
CA GLY A 182 1.62 -2.08 12.51
C GLY A 182 2.30 -2.96 13.56
N ARG A 183 3.59 -3.25 13.42
CA ARG A 183 4.34 -3.97 14.45
C ARG A 183 4.63 -3.05 15.63
N THR A 184 4.55 -3.62 16.84
CA THR A 184 4.88 -2.94 18.08
C THR A 184 6.16 -3.55 18.65
N ILE A 185 7.19 -2.75 18.84
CA ILE A 185 8.48 -3.18 19.39
C ILE A 185 8.65 -2.49 20.73
N ARG A 186 8.82 -3.29 21.79
CA ARG A 186 9.03 -2.82 23.16
C ARG A 186 10.50 -2.52 23.39
N TYR A 187 10.78 -1.61 24.30
CA TYR A 187 12.13 -1.21 24.71
C TYR A 187 13.02 -0.84 23.50
N PRO A 188 12.58 0.09 22.64
CA PRO A 188 13.44 0.57 21.57
C PRO A 188 14.59 1.40 22.13
N ASP A 189 15.66 1.52 21.35
CA ASP A 189 16.75 2.44 21.67
C ASP A 189 16.19 3.89 21.76
N PRO A 190 16.50 4.65 22.82
CA PRO A 190 16.07 6.04 23.00
C PRO A 190 16.50 6.99 21.88
N VAL A 191 17.54 6.65 21.13
CA VAL A 191 18.05 7.44 19.99
C VAL A 191 17.09 7.40 18.80
N ILE A 192 16.23 6.36 18.70
CA ILE A 192 15.30 6.17 17.59
C ILE A 192 14.12 7.15 17.72
N ARG A 193 13.90 7.93 16.67
CA ARG A 193 12.83 8.94 16.60
C ARG A 193 11.76 8.58 15.56
N VAL A 194 10.66 9.32 15.60
CA VAL A 194 9.60 9.22 14.59
C VAL A 194 10.12 9.63 13.21
N ASN A 195 9.75 8.88 12.18
CA ASN A 195 10.20 8.95 10.78
C ASN A 195 11.55 8.28 10.50
N ASP A 196 12.29 7.83 11.49
CA ASP A 196 13.48 7.01 11.26
C ASP A 196 13.08 5.66 10.66
N THR A 197 14.01 5.00 10.00
CA THR A 197 13.83 3.66 9.47
C THR A 197 14.68 2.69 10.26
N ILE A 198 14.08 1.60 10.69
CA ILE A 198 14.76 0.52 11.42
C ILE A 198 14.92 -0.69 10.52
N GLN A 199 16.05 -1.35 10.62
CA GLN A 199 16.30 -2.67 10.03
C GLN A 199 15.90 -3.72 11.06
N LEU A 200 14.84 -4.48 10.74
CA LEU A 200 14.27 -5.50 11.61
C LEU A 200 14.63 -6.89 11.11
N ASP A 201 15.18 -7.73 11.98
CA ASP A 201 15.32 -9.16 11.70
C ASP A 201 13.93 -9.82 11.76
N ILE A 202 13.58 -10.55 10.71
CA ILE A 202 12.26 -11.18 10.55
C ILE A 202 12.10 -12.36 11.52
N ALA A 203 13.16 -13.11 11.77
CA ALA A 203 13.12 -14.30 12.62
C ALA A 203 12.98 -13.93 14.11
N THR A 204 13.83 -13.04 14.59
CA THR A 204 13.89 -12.68 16.02
C THR A 204 12.99 -11.48 16.37
N SER A 205 12.56 -10.71 15.35
CA SER A 205 11.84 -9.44 15.51
C SER A 205 12.64 -8.39 16.32
N LYS A 206 13.96 -8.48 16.34
CA LYS A 206 14.84 -7.51 16.98
C LYS A 206 15.32 -6.46 15.98
N ILE A 207 15.60 -5.26 16.48
CA ILE A 207 16.20 -4.18 15.69
C ILE A 207 17.68 -4.49 15.54
N MET A 208 18.16 -4.54 14.29
CA MET A 208 19.58 -4.76 13.97
C MET A 208 20.32 -3.43 13.79
N ASP A 209 19.73 -2.48 13.07
CA ASP A 209 20.29 -1.15 12.81
C ASP A 209 19.17 -0.12 12.67
N SER A 210 19.51 1.15 12.75
CA SER A 210 18.59 2.26 12.54
C SER A 210 19.20 3.33 11.64
N ILE A 211 18.37 3.87 10.74
CA ILE A 211 18.75 4.95 9.84
C ILE A 211 17.93 6.16 10.22
N LYS A 212 18.60 7.23 10.62
CA LYS A 212 17.95 8.48 11.00
C LYS A 212 17.37 9.21 9.79
N PHE A 213 16.29 9.94 10.02
CA PHE A 213 15.74 10.86 9.03
C PHE A 213 16.56 12.15 9.02
N GLU A 214 17.59 12.21 8.18
CA GLU A 214 18.52 13.34 8.03
C GLU A 214 18.67 13.72 6.55
N SER A 215 19.10 14.96 6.29
CA SER A 215 19.48 15.40 4.95
C SER A 215 20.69 14.60 4.46
N GLY A 216 20.77 14.37 3.15
CA GLY A 216 21.80 13.53 2.52
C GLY A 216 21.45 12.04 2.46
N ASN A 217 20.48 11.54 3.23
CA ASN A 217 20.09 10.13 3.20
C ASN A 217 19.20 9.78 2.02
N LEU A 218 19.37 8.55 1.50
CA LEU A 218 18.60 8.03 0.39
C LEU A 218 17.18 7.65 0.84
N CYS A 219 16.18 8.11 0.10
CA CYS A 219 14.79 7.85 0.39
C CYS A 219 14.00 7.37 -0.82
N MET A 220 12.91 6.67 -0.58
CA MET A 220 11.90 6.27 -1.57
C MET A 220 10.55 6.85 -1.20
N ILE A 221 9.79 7.26 -2.22
CA ILE A 221 8.47 7.85 -2.03
C ILE A 221 7.41 6.75 -2.06
N THR A 222 6.60 6.67 -1.00
CA THR A 222 5.55 5.65 -0.83
C THR A 222 4.13 6.16 -1.08
N GLY A 223 3.98 7.44 -1.47
CA GLY A 223 2.65 8.00 -1.73
C GLY A 223 2.68 9.28 -2.54
N GLY A 224 1.51 9.66 -3.04
CA GLY A 224 1.33 10.87 -3.86
C GLY A 224 1.71 10.69 -5.34
N ARG A 225 1.88 11.81 -6.05
CA ARG A 225 2.20 11.83 -7.49
C ARG A 225 3.60 11.29 -7.82
N ASN A 226 4.51 11.39 -6.86
CA ASN A 226 5.91 10.97 -6.99
C ASN A 226 6.15 9.54 -6.45
N LEU A 227 5.09 8.74 -6.28
CA LEU A 227 5.16 7.36 -5.80
C LEU A 227 6.19 6.53 -6.58
N GLY A 228 7.09 5.85 -5.86
CA GLY A 228 8.12 4.98 -6.43
C GLY A 228 9.40 5.68 -6.89
N ARG A 229 9.49 7.02 -6.78
CA ARG A 229 10.76 7.73 -7.04
C ARG A 229 11.72 7.53 -5.87
N VAL A 230 13.00 7.50 -6.21
CA VAL A 230 14.11 7.44 -5.24
C VAL A 230 14.97 8.69 -5.41
N GLY A 231 15.44 9.23 -4.31
CA GLY A 231 16.33 10.39 -4.31
C GLY A 231 16.92 10.64 -2.93
N THR A 232 17.78 11.62 -2.83
CA THR A 232 18.39 12.07 -1.57
C THR A 232 17.58 13.18 -0.94
N VAL A 233 17.40 13.12 0.37
CA VAL A 233 16.74 14.18 1.15
C VAL A 233 17.64 15.42 1.15
N VAL A 234 17.13 16.56 0.68
CA VAL A 234 17.85 17.83 0.70
C VAL A 234 17.52 18.62 1.96
N ASN A 235 16.22 18.88 2.18
CA ASN A 235 15.76 19.68 3.29
C ASN A 235 14.37 19.28 3.73
N ARG A 236 14.01 19.60 4.98
CA ARG A 236 12.68 19.47 5.56
C ARG A 236 12.16 20.83 5.99
N GLU A 237 11.05 21.25 5.44
CA GLU A 237 10.30 22.43 5.86
C GLU A 237 9.22 22.02 6.85
N ARG A 238 9.23 22.63 8.03
CA ARG A 238 8.21 22.43 9.05
C ARG A 238 7.11 23.48 8.88
N HIS A 239 5.88 23.03 8.78
CA HIS A 239 4.71 23.89 8.74
C HIS A 239 3.80 23.58 9.95
N PRO A 240 3.94 24.31 11.08
CA PRO A 240 3.09 24.12 12.26
C PRO A 240 1.61 24.27 11.87
N GLY A 241 0.78 23.31 12.30
CA GLY A 241 -0.64 23.28 11.94
C GLY A 241 -0.97 22.71 10.55
N SER A 242 0.05 22.37 9.72
CA SER A 242 -0.11 21.78 8.38
C SER A 242 0.79 20.57 8.21
N PHE A 243 1.05 20.16 6.96
CA PHE A 243 1.92 19.02 6.65
C PHE A 243 3.34 19.48 6.39
N ASP A 244 4.31 18.85 7.04
CA ASP A 244 5.72 19.05 6.74
C ASP A 244 6.03 18.63 5.31
N ILE A 245 6.83 19.42 4.61
CA ILE A 245 7.29 19.21 3.24
C ILE A 245 8.75 18.79 3.26
N VAL A 246 9.10 17.86 2.41
CA VAL A 246 10.48 17.38 2.24
C VAL A 246 10.89 17.60 0.79
N HIS A 247 12.00 18.28 0.60
CA HIS A 247 12.65 18.47 -0.70
C HIS A 247 13.63 17.34 -0.95
N ILE A 248 13.53 16.75 -2.13
CA ILE A 248 14.28 15.55 -2.51
C ILE A 248 14.90 15.81 -3.87
N LYS A 249 16.17 15.43 -4.01
CA LYS A 249 16.93 15.49 -5.26
C LYS A 249 17.06 14.09 -5.84
N ASP A 250 16.66 13.91 -7.08
CA ASP A 250 16.83 12.67 -7.83
C ASP A 250 18.29 12.49 -8.29
N THR A 251 18.68 11.29 -8.67
CA THR A 251 20.02 11.00 -9.23
C THR A 251 20.31 11.74 -10.54
N LEU A 252 19.27 12.17 -11.27
CA LEU A 252 19.40 13.05 -12.45
C LEU A 252 19.55 14.54 -12.11
N GLY A 253 19.50 14.90 -10.83
CA GLY A 253 19.59 16.30 -10.41
C GLY A 253 18.25 17.05 -10.31
N HIS A 254 17.12 16.44 -10.69
CA HIS A 254 15.81 17.08 -10.60
C HIS A 254 15.34 17.15 -9.13
N ASN A 255 14.95 18.34 -8.71
CA ASN A 255 14.37 18.58 -7.39
C ASN A 255 12.85 18.38 -7.44
N PHE A 256 12.31 17.78 -6.41
CA PHE A 256 10.86 17.66 -6.20
C PHE A 256 10.51 17.61 -4.71
N ALA A 257 9.29 18.01 -4.39
CA ALA A 257 8.81 18.08 -3.01
C ALA A 257 7.70 17.06 -2.77
N THR A 258 7.61 16.57 -1.54
CA THR A 258 6.56 15.67 -1.09
C THR A 258 6.31 15.83 0.42
N ARG A 259 5.15 15.34 0.90
CA ARG A 259 4.85 15.34 2.32
C ARG A 259 5.75 14.35 3.07
N LEU A 260 6.17 14.69 4.28
CA LEU A 260 7.01 13.85 5.16
C LEU A 260 6.45 12.43 5.36
N ASN A 261 5.11 12.30 5.44
CA ASN A 261 4.49 10.99 5.61
C ASN A 261 4.74 10.03 4.44
N ASN A 262 4.98 10.54 3.25
CA ASN A 262 5.23 9.76 2.05
C ASN A 262 6.70 9.38 1.86
N VAL A 263 7.61 9.91 2.67
CA VAL A 263 9.05 9.65 2.57
C VAL A 263 9.41 8.44 3.41
N PHE A 264 10.15 7.52 2.84
CA PHE A 264 10.67 6.32 3.50
C PHE A 264 12.18 6.26 3.26
N ILE A 265 12.99 6.34 4.30
CA ILE A 265 14.46 6.25 4.19
C ILE A 265 14.84 4.81 3.88
N ILE A 266 15.66 4.59 2.86
CA ILE A 266 16.09 3.27 2.40
C ILE A 266 17.60 3.06 2.50
N GLY A 267 18.37 4.11 2.79
CA GLY A 267 19.82 4.00 2.87
C GLY A 267 20.49 5.20 3.51
N LYS A 268 21.74 5.02 3.88
CA LYS A 268 22.64 6.07 4.37
C LYS A 268 23.39 6.67 3.17
N ALA A 269 23.42 7.98 3.06
CA ALA A 269 23.99 8.69 1.92
C ALA A 269 23.47 8.11 0.58
N THR A 270 24.33 7.62 -0.29
CA THR A 270 23.98 7.05 -1.60
C THR A 270 23.80 5.53 -1.61
N LYS A 271 24.16 4.84 -0.52
CA LYS A 271 24.13 3.39 -0.45
C LYS A 271 22.79 2.88 0.10
N PRO A 272 21.96 2.19 -0.71
CA PRO A 272 20.73 1.59 -0.23
C PRO A 272 21.00 0.32 0.60
N TYR A 273 20.18 0.09 1.62
CA TYR A 273 20.17 -1.14 2.44
C TYR A 273 19.36 -2.26 1.81
N VAL A 274 18.60 -1.97 0.74
CA VAL A 274 17.78 -2.93 0.01
C VAL A 274 18.08 -2.82 -1.47
N SER A 275 18.00 -3.92 -2.17
CA SER A 275 18.13 -3.94 -3.62
C SER A 275 16.96 -3.18 -4.27
N LEU A 276 17.23 -2.40 -5.30
CA LEU A 276 16.24 -1.59 -6.00
C LEU A 276 15.86 -2.23 -7.35
N PRO A 277 14.61 -2.01 -7.83
CA PRO A 277 14.19 -2.48 -9.14
C PRO A 277 15.02 -1.83 -10.26
N ARG A 278 14.93 -2.41 -11.47
CA ARG A 278 15.76 -2.02 -12.65
C ARG A 278 15.80 -0.52 -12.96
N SER A 279 14.72 0.22 -12.70
CA SER A 279 14.64 1.68 -12.90
C SER A 279 15.41 2.49 -11.85
N LYS A 280 15.89 1.87 -10.77
CA LYS A 280 16.54 2.52 -9.61
C LYS A 280 15.77 3.74 -9.08
N GLY A 281 14.46 3.81 -9.33
CA GLY A 281 13.60 4.90 -8.87
C GLY A 281 13.71 6.21 -9.66
N VAL A 282 14.35 6.20 -10.81
CA VAL A 282 14.49 7.39 -11.68
C VAL A 282 13.28 7.51 -12.60
N LYS A 283 12.60 8.66 -12.57
CA LYS A 283 11.46 8.96 -13.44
C LYS A 283 11.94 9.71 -14.67
N LEU A 284 11.95 9.02 -15.81
CA LEU A 284 12.27 9.59 -17.10
C LEU A 284 11.07 10.35 -17.70
N SER A 285 11.34 11.35 -18.53
CA SER A 285 10.33 11.96 -19.39
C SER A 285 9.88 11.00 -20.48
N ILE A 286 8.78 11.30 -21.17
CA ILE A 286 8.26 10.45 -22.26
C ILE A 286 9.27 10.36 -23.41
N ALA A 287 9.96 11.46 -23.72
CA ALA A 287 10.99 11.51 -24.75
C ALA A 287 12.19 10.63 -24.41
N GLU A 288 12.75 10.79 -23.20
CA GLU A 288 13.88 9.97 -22.73
C GLU A 288 13.52 8.47 -22.64
N GLU A 289 12.29 8.12 -22.24
CA GLU A 289 11.84 6.72 -22.20
C GLU A 289 11.76 6.14 -23.62
N ARG A 290 11.31 6.94 -24.60
CA ARG A 290 11.32 6.56 -26.02
C ARG A 290 12.73 6.34 -26.54
N ASP A 291 13.63 7.29 -26.29
CA ASP A 291 15.01 7.25 -26.79
C ASP A 291 15.79 6.08 -26.19
N LYS A 292 15.58 5.80 -24.89
CA LYS A 292 16.11 4.62 -24.22
C LYS A 292 15.60 3.30 -24.85
N ARG A 293 14.33 3.24 -25.27
CA ARG A 293 13.77 2.07 -25.95
C ARG A 293 14.35 1.89 -27.35
N LEU A 294 14.57 2.99 -28.09
CA LEU A 294 15.18 2.96 -29.41
C LEU A 294 16.64 2.48 -29.31
N ALA A 295 17.40 3.04 -28.37
CA ALA A 295 18.79 2.61 -28.13
C ALA A 295 18.88 1.12 -27.75
N ALA A 296 17.96 0.63 -26.91
CA ALA A 296 17.93 -0.78 -26.55
C ALA A 296 17.59 -1.70 -27.74
N LYS A 297 16.73 -1.26 -28.66
CA LYS A 297 16.44 -2.00 -29.90
C LYS A 297 17.63 -2.02 -30.85
N ALA A 298 18.32 -0.89 -30.99
CA ALA A 298 19.53 -0.81 -31.84
C ALA A 298 20.68 -1.67 -31.31
N ALA A 299 20.77 -1.86 -29.98
CA ALA A 299 21.78 -2.72 -29.37
C ALA A 299 21.45 -4.21 -29.43
N SER A 300 20.21 -4.61 -29.74
CA SER A 300 19.75 -5.99 -29.81
C SER A 300 19.59 -6.53 -31.24
N GLY A 301 19.72 -5.70 -32.25
CA GLY A 301 19.76 -6.07 -33.68
C GLY A 301 21.18 -5.99 -34.22
#